data_ad34045a8e0b7f88292b8edb2bd19965
#
_entry.id   ad34045a8e0b7f88292b8edb2bd19965
#
_cell.length_a   1.000
_cell.length_b   1.000
_cell.length_c   1.000
_cell.angle_alpha   90.00
_cell.angle_beta   90.00
_cell.angle_gamma   90.00
#
_symmetry.space_group_name_H-M   'P 1'
#
loop_
_entity.id
_entity.type
_entity.pdbx_description
1 polymer ?
#
loop_
_entity_poly.entity_id
_entity_poly.type
_entity_poly.pdbx_seq_one_letter_code
_entity_poly.pdbx_strand_id
1 'polypeptide(L)'
;MNAPVGNLVPGTISPERSVPASIIRPEYVGKKAPKKHSGSDVQTAETIEKMRIAGRIAAQALAEVGKNVAPGVTTDELDRIGHEFLLDHNAYPSTLGYRDFPKSLCASLNEVICHGIPDSTVIQDGDICNIDITAYINGVHGDTNATFLAGNVDEESRLLVERTEESLKRAIAAVKPGRPINVIGRVIESKYGLASRWVGEWPWKVGTHGLFAVDDPDQ
;
A
#
# COMPACT_ATOMS: atom_id res chain seq x y z
N MET A 1 21.32 20.52 8.42
CA MET A 1 21.15 21.12 7.08
C MET A 1 19.88 20.50 6.53
N ASN A 2 18.81 21.27 6.38
CA ASN A 2 17.57 20.75 5.80
C ASN A 2 17.86 20.29 4.38
N ALA A 3 17.43 19.07 4.04
CA ALA A 3 17.45 18.62 2.66
C ALA A 3 16.72 19.65 1.80
N PRO A 4 17.20 20.00 0.62
CA PRO A 4 16.49 20.92 -0.24
C PRO A 4 15.13 20.31 -0.55
N VAL A 5 14.05 21.06 -0.29
CA VAL A 5 12.72 20.77 -0.81
C VAL A 5 12.82 20.92 -2.35
N GLY A 6 13.31 19.87 -2.98
CA GLY A 6 13.42 19.77 -4.43
C GLY A 6 12.42 18.72 -4.90
N ASN A 7 11.73 18.97 -6.01
CA ASN A 7 10.86 17.97 -6.60
C ASN A 7 11.65 16.70 -6.86
N LEU A 8 11.14 15.55 -6.37
CA LEU A 8 11.75 14.26 -6.65
C LEU A 8 11.85 14.04 -8.15
N VAL A 9 13.05 13.74 -8.63
CA VAL A 9 13.28 13.43 -10.05
C VAL A 9 13.18 11.92 -10.22
N PRO A 10 12.28 11.42 -11.09
CA PRO A 10 12.17 9.99 -11.33
C PRO A 10 13.51 9.37 -11.80
N GLY A 11 13.82 8.22 -11.24
CA GLY A 11 14.97 7.42 -11.63
C GLY A 11 14.71 6.54 -12.86
N THR A 12 15.58 5.58 -13.08
CA THR A 12 15.44 4.59 -14.17
C THR A 12 14.67 3.39 -13.65
N ILE A 13 13.57 3.06 -14.32
CA ILE A 13 12.77 1.87 -14.02
C ILE A 13 13.48 0.64 -14.61
N SER A 14 13.79 -0.35 -13.76
CA SER A 14 14.34 -1.64 -14.20
C SER A 14 13.27 -2.47 -14.90
N PRO A 15 13.65 -3.47 -15.73
CA PRO A 15 12.70 -4.38 -16.38
C PRO A 15 11.75 -5.05 -15.38
N GLU A 16 10.56 -5.41 -15.87
CA GLU A 16 9.60 -6.19 -15.08
C GLU A 16 10.21 -7.49 -14.55
N ARG A 17 9.90 -7.80 -13.29
CA ARG A 17 10.33 -9.06 -12.66
C ARG A 17 9.44 -10.21 -13.12
N SER A 18 10.03 -11.37 -13.34
CA SER A 18 9.32 -12.54 -13.80
C SER A 18 8.57 -13.22 -12.65
N VAL A 19 7.37 -13.72 -12.93
CA VAL A 19 6.59 -14.54 -12.00
C VAL A 19 6.53 -15.96 -12.56
N PRO A 20 6.86 -17.00 -11.76
CA PRO A 20 6.75 -18.40 -12.17
C PRO A 20 5.36 -18.76 -12.69
N ALA A 21 5.30 -19.64 -13.70
CA ALA A 21 4.02 -20.06 -14.29
C ALA A 21 3.14 -20.87 -13.31
N SER A 22 3.72 -21.41 -12.25
CA SER A 22 2.99 -22.10 -11.17
C SER A 22 2.14 -21.17 -10.31
N ILE A 23 2.47 -19.87 -10.26
CA ILE A 23 1.71 -18.89 -9.49
C ILE A 23 0.52 -18.39 -10.31
N ILE A 24 -0.68 -18.55 -9.76
CA ILE A 24 -1.92 -18.13 -10.40
C ILE A 24 -1.96 -16.62 -10.51
N ARG A 25 -2.18 -16.12 -11.72
CA ARG A 25 -2.25 -14.69 -12.03
C ARG A 25 -3.66 -14.16 -11.93
N PRO A 26 -3.85 -12.90 -11.49
CA PRO A 26 -5.14 -12.21 -11.60
C PRO A 26 -5.61 -12.13 -13.06
N GLU A 27 -6.91 -12.03 -13.26
CA GLU A 27 -7.55 -12.07 -14.59
C GLU A 27 -7.17 -10.87 -15.49
N TYR A 28 -6.69 -9.78 -14.92
CA TYR A 28 -6.34 -8.55 -15.65
C TYR A 28 -4.91 -8.55 -16.21
N VAL A 29 -4.05 -9.47 -15.77
CA VAL A 29 -2.66 -9.53 -16.24
C VAL A 29 -2.64 -9.80 -17.76
N GLY A 30 -1.91 -8.93 -18.48
CA GLY A 30 -1.91 -8.94 -19.95
C GLY A 30 -3.15 -8.31 -20.60
N LYS A 31 -3.98 -7.59 -19.82
CA LYS A 31 -5.13 -6.82 -20.32
C LYS A 31 -5.05 -5.36 -19.88
N LYS A 32 -5.66 -4.47 -20.68
CA LYS A 32 -5.65 -3.02 -20.38
C LYS A 32 -6.33 -2.63 -19.07
N ALA A 33 -7.27 -3.42 -18.58
CA ALA A 33 -7.99 -3.15 -17.33
C ALA A 33 -8.63 -4.42 -16.78
N PRO A 34 -8.91 -4.48 -15.46
CA PRO A 34 -9.70 -5.53 -14.87
C PRO A 34 -11.14 -5.52 -15.40
N LYS A 35 -11.79 -6.66 -15.34
CA LYS A 35 -13.24 -6.75 -15.63
C LYS A 35 -14.01 -5.96 -14.58
N LYS A 36 -15.12 -5.35 -15.04
CA LYS A 36 -16.07 -4.70 -14.12
C LYS A 36 -16.66 -5.76 -13.19
N HIS A 37 -16.65 -5.47 -11.89
CA HIS A 37 -17.31 -6.33 -10.91
C HIS A 37 -18.81 -6.43 -11.20
N SER A 38 -19.35 -7.64 -11.16
CA SER A 38 -20.76 -7.94 -11.39
C SER A 38 -21.39 -8.85 -10.33
N GLY A 39 -20.65 -9.15 -9.28
CA GLY A 39 -21.09 -9.99 -8.16
C GLY A 39 -21.78 -9.22 -7.04
N SER A 40 -22.17 -9.92 -5.99
CA SER A 40 -22.64 -9.33 -4.74
C SER A 40 -21.49 -8.70 -3.96
N ASP A 41 -21.72 -7.55 -3.33
CA ASP A 41 -20.77 -6.96 -2.38
C ASP A 41 -20.75 -7.75 -1.05
N VAL A 42 -21.77 -8.56 -0.78
CA VAL A 42 -21.81 -9.44 0.40
C VAL A 42 -21.02 -10.71 0.09
N GLN A 43 -19.94 -10.91 0.82
CA GLN A 43 -19.04 -12.03 0.63
C GLN A 43 -19.41 -13.23 1.51
N THR A 44 -19.08 -14.44 1.05
CA THR A 44 -19.26 -15.68 1.83
C THR A 44 -18.20 -15.79 2.94
N ALA A 45 -18.48 -16.58 3.98
CA ALA A 45 -17.48 -16.87 5.01
C ALA A 45 -16.20 -17.49 4.44
N GLU A 46 -16.31 -18.36 3.43
CA GLU A 46 -15.15 -18.94 2.75
C GLU A 46 -14.31 -17.86 2.03
N THR A 47 -14.96 -16.93 1.33
CA THR A 47 -14.26 -15.82 0.66
C THR A 47 -13.56 -14.93 1.68
N ILE A 48 -14.22 -14.62 2.80
CA ILE A 48 -13.63 -13.81 3.87
C ILE A 48 -12.38 -14.48 4.45
N GLU A 49 -12.41 -15.81 4.65
CA GLU A 49 -11.21 -16.52 5.15
C GLU A 49 -10.06 -16.49 4.15
N LYS A 50 -10.34 -16.64 2.86
CA LYS A 50 -9.32 -16.45 1.81
C LYS A 50 -8.73 -15.04 1.83
N MET A 51 -9.57 -14.01 2.06
CA MET A 51 -9.12 -12.61 2.18
C MET A 51 -8.24 -12.40 3.43
N ARG A 52 -8.55 -13.05 4.55
CA ARG A 52 -7.69 -13.01 5.75
C ARG A 52 -6.30 -13.60 5.48
N ILE A 53 -6.23 -14.71 4.74
CA ILE A 53 -4.95 -15.32 4.33
C ILE A 53 -4.17 -14.35 3.43
N ALA A 54 -4.81 -13.79 2.41
CA ALA A 54 -4.17 -12.84 1.50
C ALA A 54 -3.68 -11.58 2.23
N GLY A 55 -4.50 -11.05 3.16
CA GLY A 55 -4.16 -9.89 3.98
C GLY A 55 -2.96 -10.15 4.90
N ARG A 56 -2.89 -11.33 5.55
CA ARG A 56 -1.72 -11.70 6.36
C ARG A 56 -0.43 -11.78 5.52
N ILE A 57 -0.48 -12.37 4.33
CA ILE A 57 0.68 -12.43 3.44
C ILE A 57 1.12 -11.02 3.03
N ALA A 58 0.17 -10.15 2.67
CA ALA A 58 0.48 -8.77 2.34
C ALA A 58 1.12 -8.01 3.52
N ALA A 59 0.58 -8.17 4.74
CA ALA A 59 1.11 -7.54 5.94
C ALA A 59 2.53 -8.05 6.29
N GLN A 60 2.79 -9.35 6.12
CA GLN A 60 4.12 -9.92 6.32
C GLN A 60 5.11 -9.42 5.27
N ALA A 61 4.68 -9.33 4.00
CA ALA A 61 5.48 -8.74 2.93
C ALA A 61 5.83 -7.27 3.22
N LEU A 62 4.82 -6.49 3.64
CA LEU A 62 5.02 -5.10 4.04
C LEU A 62 6.04 -4.96 5.19
N ALA A 63 5.92 -5.82 6.21
CA ALA A 63 6.87 -5.83 7.33
C ALA A 63 8.30 -6.19 6.88
N GLU A 64 8.43 -7.15 5.94
CA GLU A 64 9.75 -7.52 5.42
C GLU A 64 10.38 -6.40 4.59
N VAL A 65 9.62 -5.79 3.70
CA VAL A 65 10.09 -4.62 2.93
C VAL A 65 10.45 -3.47 3.87
N GLY A 66 9.59 -3.20 4.87
CA GLY A 66 9.78 -2.10 5.82
C GLY A 66 11.08 -2.18 6.61
N LYS A 67 11.56 -3.38 6.96
CA LYS A 67 12.87 -3.58 7.63
C LYS A 67 14.06 -3.09 6.79
N ASN A 68 13.87 -3.00 5.48
CA ASN A 68 14.89 -2.63 4.52
C ASN A 68 14.80 -1.17 4.06
N VAL A 69 13.81 -0.41 4.54
CA VAL A 69 13.73 1.04 4.26
C VAL A 69 14.80 1.76 5.07
N ALA A 70 15.87 2.14 4.39
CA ALA A 70 17.02 2.81 5.01
C ALA A 70 17.75 3.70 3.99
N PRO A 71 18.48 4.74 4.45
CA PRO A 71 19.34 5.51 3.57
C PRO A 71 20.31 4.63 2.79
N GLY A 72 20.45 4.90 1.49
CA GLY A 72 21.32 4.15 0.58
C GLY A 72 20.65 2.99 -0.15
N VAL A 73 19.45 2.58 0.24
CA VAL A 73 18.65 1.54 -0.46
C VAL A 73 17.87 2.20 -1.60
N THR A 74 17.74 1.53 -2.75
CA THR A 74 16.89 2.01 -3.85
C THR A 74 15.45 1.54 -3.69
N THR A 75 14.50 2.30 -4.23
CA THR A 75 13.11 1.86 -4.25
C THR A 75 12.92 0.58 -5.10
N ASP A 76 13.75 0.37 -6.15
CA ASP A 76 13.76 -0.89 -6.91
C ASP A 76 14.22 -2.11 -6.09
N GLU A 77 15.15 -1.92 -5.14
CA GLU A 77 15.55 -2.97 -4.22
C GLU A 77 14.41 -3.35 -3.27
N LEU A 78 13.64 -2.38 -2.79
CA LEU A 78 12.44 -2.65 -1.99
C LEU A 78 11.39 -3.44 -2.79
N ASP A 79 11.22 -3.11 -4.07
CA ASP A 79 10.37 -3.87 -4.99
C ASP A 79 10.84 -5.33 -5.14
N ARG A 80 12.17 -5.54 -5.27
CA ARG A 80 12.75 -6.88 -5.35
C ARG A 80 12.41 -7.72 -4.11
N ILE A 81 12.61 -7.14 -2.93
CA ILE A 81 12.35 -7.82 -1.65
C ILE A 81 10.86 -8.21 -1.54
N GLY A 82 9.96 -7.26 -1.81
CA GLY A 82 8.52 -7.53 -1.78
C GLY A 82 8.08 -8.56 -2.82
N HIS A 83 8.63 -8.47 -4.04
CA HIS A 83 8.37 -9.42 -5.10
C HIS A 83 8.74 -10.85 -4.69
N GLU A 84 9.99 -11.06 -4.27
CA GLU A 84 10.50 -12.38 -3.88
C GLU A 84 9.71 -12.94 -2.69
N PHE A 85 9.43 -12.12 -1.68
CA PHE A 85 8.62 -12.54 -0.53
C PHE A 85 7.24 -13.05 -0.97
N LEU A 86 6.54 -12.33 -1.85
CA LEU A 86 5.23 -12.77 -2.33
C LEU A 86 5.31 -14.08 -3.11
N LEU A 87 6.34 -14.24 -3.97
CA LEU A 87 6.52 -15.49 -4.72
C LEU A 87 6.80 -16.69 -3.80
N ASP A 88 7.61 -16.51 -2.76
CA ASP A 88 7.90 -17.56 -1.77
C ASP A 88 6.65 -18.03 -1.02
N HIS A 89 5.63 -17.17 -0.95
CA HIS A 89 4.32 -17.49 -0.38
C HIS A 89 3.29 -17.93 -1.42
N ASN A 90 3.71 -18.22 -2.66
CA ASN A 90 2.83 -18.57 -3.78
C ASN A 90 1.77 -17.50 -4.07
N ALA A 91 2.03 -16.25 -3.74
CA ALA A 91 1.17 -15.12 -4.02
C ALA A 91 1.67 -14.34 -5.25
N TYR A 92 0.77 -13.87 -6.09
CA TYR A 92 1.08 -12.97 -7.18
C TYR A 92 1.10 -11.52 -6.67
N PRO A 93 2.12 -10.70 -6.98
CA PRO A 93 2.12 -9.27 -6.66
C PRO A 93 1.08 -8.55 -7.52
N SER A 94 -0.04 -8.17 -6.91
CA SER A 94 -1.22 -7.69 -7.62
C SER A 94 -1.01 -6.42 -8.44
N THR A 95 -0.08 -5.57 -8.05
CA THR A 95 0.24 -4.34 -8.78
C THR A 95 0.90 -4.61 -10.13
N LEU A 96 1.70 -5.71 -10.22
CA LEU A 96 2.43 -6.06 -11.42
C LEU A 96 1.46 -6.40 -12.57
N GLY A 97 1.53 -5.60 -13.63
CA GLY A 97 0.64 -5.73 -14.79
C GLY A 97 -0.78 -5.18 -14.60
N TYR A 98 -1.09 -4.59 -13.43
CA TYR A 98 -2.35 -3.88 -13.25
C TYR A 98 -2.32 -2.55 -14.02
N ARG A 99 -3.09 -2.44 -15.11
CA ARG A 99 -3.08 -1.26 -15.99
C ARG A 99 -1.67 -0.87 -16.44
N ASP A 100 -0.89 -1.87 -16.82
CA ASP A 100 0.50 -1.74 -17.27
C ASP A 100 1.47 -1.22 -16.19
N PHE A 101 1.13 -1.32 -14.88
CA PHE A 101 2.04 -0.98 -13.80
C PHE A 101 3.21 -1.97 -13.77
N PRO A 102 4.49 -1.51 -13.82
CA PRO A 102 5.63 -2.39 -14.14
C PRO A 102 6.28 -3.02 -12.90
N LYS A 103 5.75 -2.83 -11.71
CA LYS A 103 6.37 -3.20 -10.43
C LYS A 103 5.43 -3.96 -9.50
N SER A 104 6.00 -4.63 -8.52
CA SER A 104 5.30 -5.54 -7.60
C SER A 104 4.68 -4.86 -6.39
N LEU A 105 5.11 -3.63 -6.11
CA LEU A 105 4.58 -2.76 -5.05
C LEU A 105 4.69 -1.30 -5.49
N CYS A 106 4.09 -0.40 -4.71
CA CYS A 106 4.33 1.03 -4.85
C CYS A 106 5.28 1.51 -3.75
N ALA A 107 6.24 2.37 -4.10
CA ALA A 107 7.14 3.05 -3.17
C ALA A 107 7.05 4.55 -3.40
N SER A 108 6.38 5.25 -2.48
CA SER A 108 6.10 6.68 -2.61
C SER A 108 6.95 7.46 -1.61
N LEU A 109 7.95 8.19 -2.10
CA LEU A 109 8.86 8.98 -1.29
C LEU A 109 8.34 10.41 -1.13
N ASN A 110 8.41 10.93 0.08
CA ASN A 110 8.20 12.34 0.44
C ASN A 110 6.90 12.94 -0.16
N GLU A 111 7.02 13.80 -1.16
CA GLU A 111 5.91 14.49 -1.83
C GLU A 111 5.08 13.60 -2.78
N VAL A 112 5.54 12.38 -3.06
CA VAL A 112 4.77 11.43 -3.87
C VAL A 112 3.60 10.90 -3.06
N ILE A 113 2.40 11.33 -3.41
CA ILE A 113 1.19 11.05 -2.62
C ILE A 113 0.84 9.55 -2.61
N CYS A 114 0.91 8.88 -3.77
CA CYS A 114 0.61 7.45 -3.93
C CYS A 114 1.13 6.93 -5.26
N HIS A 115 1.14 5.59 -5.40
CA HIS A 115 1.47 4.86 -6.63
C HIS A 115 2.86 5.20 -7.21
N GLY A 116 3.82 5.57 -6.35
CA GLY A 116 5.22 5.75 -6.76
C GLY A 116 5.74 4.45 -7.39
N ILE A 117 6.31 4.56 -8.61
CA ILE A 117 6.87 3.40 -9.31
C ILE A 117 8.29 3.18 -8.80
N PRO A 118 8.60 2.03 -8.20
CA PRO A 118 9.97 1.68 -7.81
C PRO A 118 10.96 1.80 -8.97
N ASP A 119 12.06 2.50 -8.71
CA ASP A 119 13.10 2.81 -9.70
C ASP A 119 14.49 2.90 -9.04
N SER A 120 15.48 3.45 -9.75
CA SER A 120 16.84 3.64 -9.24
C SER A 120 16.98 4.75 -8.20
N THR A 121 15.91 5.40 -7.76
CA THR A 121 15.95 6.45 -6.74
C THR A 121 16.46 5.88 -5.42
N VAL A 122 17.50 6.50 -4.87
CA VAL A 122 18.14 6.11 -3.60
C VAL A 122 17.48 6.88 -2.47
N ILE A 123 16.99 6.16 -1.48
CA ILE A 123 16.44 6.72 -0.23
C ILE A 123 17.54 7.47 0.52
N GLN A 124 17.24 8.67 0.98
CA GLN A 124 18.14 9.53 1.71
C GLN A 124 17.85 9.53 3.22
N ASP A 125 18.82 9.99 4.02
CA ASP A 125 18.60 10.23 5.46
C ASP A 125 17.60 11.37 5.63
N GLY A 126 16.50 11.09 6.34
CA GLY A 126 15.39 12.04 6.53
C GLY A 126 14.17 11.81 5.64
N ASP A 127 14.24 10.88 4.68
CA ASP A 127 13.08 10.55 3.84
C ASP A 127 11.98 9.82 4.62
N ILE A 128 10.75 10.02 4.18
CA ILE A 128 9.60 9.16 4.49
C ILE A 128 9.23 8.36 3.25
N CYS A 129 8.99 7.07 3.40
CA CYS A 129 8.70 6.17 2.29
C CYS A 129 7.42 5.38 2.57
N ASN A 130 6.34 5.66 1.83
CA ASN A 130 5.15 4.82 1.87
C ASN A 130 5.35 3.60 0.96
N ILE A 131 5.22 2.41 1.54
CA ILE A 131 5.18 1.14 0.81
C ILE A 131 3.74 0.66 0.78
N ASP A 132 3.26 0.35 -0.42
CA ASP A 132 1.91 -0.15 -0.65
C ASP A 132 2.01 -1.46 -1.43
N ILE A 133 1.55 -2.56 -0.83
CA ILE A 133 1.75 -3.91 -1.35
C ILE A 133 0.46 -4.72 -1.31
N THR A 134 0.15 -5.36 -2.42
CA THR A 134 -1.06 -6.18 -2.58
C THR A 134 -0.70 -7.60 -3.01
N ALA A 135 -1.13 -8.58 -2.24
CA ALA A 135 -0.97 -10.00 -2.53
C ALA A 135 -2.24 -10.59 -3.19
N TYR A 136 -2.08 -11.33 -4.27
CA TYR A 136 -3.17 -12.13 -4.86
C TYR A 136 -2.92 -13.60 -4.64
N ILE A 137 -3.81 -14.26 -3.94
CA ILE A 137 -3.76 -15.70 -3.69
C ILE A 137 -5.19 -16.24 -3.50
N ASN A 138 -5.43 -17.50 -3.86
CA ASN A 138 -6.73 -18.17 -3.70
C ASN A 138 -7.91 -17.43 -4.38
N GLY A 139 -7.63 -16.64 -5.43
CA GLY A 139 -8.64 -15.89 -6.17
C GLY A 139 -9.08 -14.56 -5.53
N VAL A 140 -8.40 -14.09 -4.48
CA VAL A 140 -8.70 -12.84 -3.78
C VAL A 140 -7.44 -12.00 -3.58
N HIS A 141 -7.63 -10.72 -3.29
CA HIS A 141 -6.55 -9.77 -2.99
C HIS A 141 -6.51 -9.46 -1.49
N GLY A 142 -5.31 -9.30 -0.96
CA GLY A 142 -5.05 -8.69 0.34
C GLY A 142 -4.13 -7.49 0.13
N ASP A 143 -4.53 -6.33 0.63
CA ASP A 143 -3.90 -5.04 0.36
C ASP A 143 -3.57 -4.31 1.65
N THR A 144 -2.38 -3.73 1.72
CA THR A 144 -1.95 -2.98 2.91
C THR A 144 -0.80 -2.02 2.58
N ASN A 145 -0.73 -0.92 3.34
CA ASN A 145 0.38 0.01 3.24
C ASN A 145 0.79 0.57 4.60
N ALA A 146 2.03 1.04 4.68
CA ALA A 146 2.54 1.83 5.80
C ALA A 146 3.64 2.77 5.32
N THR A 147 3.85 3.86 6.07
CA THR A 147 4.94 4.79 5.82
C THR A 147 6.07 4.53 6.81
N PHE A 148 7.27 4.33 6.28
CA PHE A 148 8.49 4.05 7.03
C PHE A 148 9.40 5.29 7.04
N LEU A 149 10.09 5.49 8.16
CA LEU A 149 11.02 6.60 8.35
C LEU A 149 12.44 6.12 8.02
N ALA A 150 13.15 6.83 7.15
CA ALA A 150 14.51 6.48 6.77
C ALA A 150 15.52 7.37 7.51
N GLY A 151 16.21 6.81 8.51
CA GLY A 151 17.21 7.53 9.28
C GLY A 151 16.65 8.65 10.17
N ASN A 152 17.21 9.86 10.10
CA ASN A 152 16.89 11.00 10.98
C ASN A 152 15.82 11.90 10.35
N VAL A 153 14.58 11.48 10.42
CA VAL A 153 13.43 12.23 9.88
C VAL A 153 13.08 13.42 10.78
N ASP A 154 12.77 14.57 10.17
CA ASP A 154 12.36 15.76 10.88
C ASP A 154 11.04 15.58 11.65
N GLU A 155 10.80 16.45 12.62
CA GLU A 155 9.64 16.36 13.51
C GLU A 155 8.32 16.54 12.78
N GLU A 156 8.23 17.39 11.76
CA GLU A 156 7.00 17.65 11.01
C GLU A 156 6.60 16.42 10.19
N SER A 157 7.56 15.82 9.48
CA SER A 157 7.38 14.60 8.71
C SER A 157 7.01 13.41 9.61
N ARG A 158 7.69 13.25 10.76
CA ARG A 158 7.36 12.21 11.74
C ARG A 158 5.94 12.36 12.26
N LEU A 159 5.54 13.56 12.65
CA LEU A 159 4.18 13.86 13.12
C LEU A 159 3.12 13.63 12.04
N LEU A 160 3.44 13.90 10.76
CA LEU A 160 2.54 13.60 9.64
C LEU A 160 2.25 12.10 9.56
N VAL A 161 3.30 11.26 9.61
CA VAL A 161 3.17 9.80 9.56
C VAL A 161 2.36 9.29 10.75
N GLU A 162 2.73 9.65 11.98
CA GLU A 162 2.06 9.21 13.21
C GLU A 162 0.57 9.61 13.24
N ARG A 163 0.24 10.84 12.83
CA ARG A 163 -1.14 11.32 12.80
C ARG A 163 -1.97 10.63 11.73
N THR A 164 -1.36 10.33 10.59
CA THR A 164 -2.03 9.60 9.50
C THR A 164 -2.35 8.17 9.94
N GLU A 165 -1.41 7.48 10.55
CA GLU A 165 -1.61 6.14 11.11
C GLU A 165 -2.69 6.12 12.19
N GLU A 166 -2.65 7.07 13.14
CA GLU A 166 -3.67 7.20 14.18
C GLU A 166 -5.06 7.48 13.58
N SER A 167 -5.14 8.29 12.53
CA SER A 167 -6.39 8.57 11.82
C SER A 167 -6.98 7.29 11.20
N LEU A 168 -6.13 6.46 10.59
CA LEU A 168 -6.53 5.17 10.03
C LEU A 168 -7.06 4.24 11.11
N LYS A 169 -6.32 4.03 12.21
CA LYS A 169 -6.73 3.18 13.34
C LYS A 169 -8.10 3.58 13.90
N ARG A 170 -8.33 4.88 14.04
CA ARG A 170 -9.63 5.41 14.50
C ARG A 170 -10.75 5.19 13.50
N ALA A 171 -10.46 5.38 12.21
CA ALA A 171 -11.42 5.13 11.15
C ALA A 171 -11.86 3.66 11.13
N ILE A 172 -10.91 2.73 11.24
CA ILE A 172 -11.16 1.29 11.33
C ILE A 172 -12.04 0.98 12.55
N ALA A 173 -11.68 1.47 13.74
CA ALA A 173 -12.44 1.26 14.97
C ALA A 173 -13.89 1.83 14.92
N ALA A 174 -14.11 2.82 14.07
CA ALA A 174 -15.43 3.43 13.90
C ALA A 174 -16.35 2.63 12.98
N VAL A 175 -15.82 1.73 12.14
CA VAL A 175 -16.61 0.91 11.21
C VAL A 175 -17.31 -0.20 11.99
N LYS A 176 -18.65 -0.22 11.91
CA LYS A 176 -19.50 -1.23 12.57
C LYS A 176 -20.74 -1.50 11.73
N PRO A 177 -21.33 -2.71 11.82
CA PRO A 177 -22.61 -2.97 11.18
C PRO A 177 -23.67 -1.92 11.51
N GLY A 178 -24.42 -1.47 10.50
CA GLY A 178 -25.45 -0.45 10.63
C GLY A 178 -24.95 1.01 10.65
N ARG A 179 -23.66 1.26 10.65
CA ARG A 179 -23.12 2.62 10.52
C ARG A 179 -22.93 3.01 9.05
N PRO A 180 -23.31 4.24 8.66
CA PRO A 180 -23.01 4.76 7.33
C PRO A 180 -21.50 4.84 7.10
N ILE A 181 -21.03 4.49 5.90
CA ILE A 181 -19.58 4.43 5.56
C ILE A 181 -18.88 5.79 5.68
N ASN A 182 -19.62 6.90 5.59
CA ASN A 182 -19.08 8.25 5.78
C ASN A 182 -18.57 8.52 7.21
N VAL A 183 -18.78 7.59 8.15
CA VAL A 183 -18.16 7.66 9.49
C VAL A 183 -16.64 7.71 9.40
N ILE A 184 -16.05 7.06 8.41
CA ILE A 184 -14.62 7.06 8.16
C ILE A 184 -14.10 8.48 7.98
N GLY A 185 -14.66 9.21 6.99
CA GLY A 185 -14.27 10.59 6.72
C GLY A 185 -14.49 11.52 7.91
N ARG A 186 -15.63 11.39 8.60
CA ARG A 186 -15.95 12.22 9.78
C ARG A 186 -14.94 12.03 10.92
N VAL A 187 -14.50 10.79 11.16
CA VAL A 187 -13.53 10.49 12.23
C VAL A 187 -12.15 11.04 11.90
N ILE A 188 -11.73 10.93 10.64
CA ILE A 188 -10.46 11.50 10.18
C ILE A 188 -10.49 13.03 10.29
N GLU A 189 -11.56 13.67 9.80
CA GLU A 189 -11.72 15.12 9.80
C GLU A 189 -11.77 15.71 11.22
N SER A 190 -12.54 15.11 12.13
CA SER A 190 -12.87 15.69 13.43
C SER A 190 -11.67 15.92 14.33
N LYS A 191 -10.55 15.22 14.14
CA LYS A 191 -9.42 15.28 15.07
C LYS A 191 -8.24 16.12 14.59
N TYR A 192 -7.97 16.17 13.31
CA TYR A 192 -6.75 16.78 12.81
C TYR A 192 -6.97 17.91 11.82
N GLY A 193 -8.20 18.21 11.43
CA GLY A 193 -8.48 19.17 10.36
C GLY A 193 -7.84 18.79 9.02
N LEU A 194 -7.30 17.57 8.94
CA LEU A 194 -6.58 17.07 7.77
C LEU A 194 -7.46 17.06 6.52
N ALA A 195 -8.75 16.81 6.69
CA ALA A 195 -9.70 16.80 5.58
C ALA A 195 -9.85 18.17 4.90
N SER A 196 -9.77 19.27 5.64
CA SER A 196 -9.99 20.61 5.06
C SER A 196 -8.83 21.11 4.20
N ARG A 197 -7.63 20.58 4.37
CA ARG A 197 -6.44 21.01 3.62
C ARG A 197 -5.99 20.04 2.53
N TRP A 198 -6.25 18.73 2.71
CA TRP A 198 -5.78 17.69 1.80
C TRP A 198 -6.89 16.92 1.07
N VAL A 199 -8.13 17.01 1.55
CA VAL A 199 -9.28 16.27 1.03
C VAL A 199 -10.20 17.14 0.17
N GLY A 200 -9.98 18.45 0.11
CA GLY A 200 -10.83 19.41 -0.60
C GLY A 200 -10.87 19.26 -2.13
N GLU A 201 -10.01 18.46 -2.72
CA GLU A 201 -9.92 18.31 -4.18
C GLU A 201 -9.98 16.86 -4.70
N TRP A 202 -10.21 15.88 -3.82
CA TRP A 202 -10.32 14.49 -4.27
C TRP A 202 -11.77 14.09 -4.46
N PRO A 203 -12.20 13.77 -5.69
CA PRO A 203 -13.47 13.09 -5.89
C PRO A 203 -13.31 11.68 -5.31
N TRP A 204 -13.83 11.45 -4.10
CA TRP A 204 -13.85 10.16 -3.44
C TRP A 204 -14.58 9.12 -4.31
N LYS A 205 -13.86 8.50 -5.20
CA LYS A 205 -14.16 7.13 -5.53
C LYS A 205 -13.40 6.29 -4.50
N VAL A 206 -14.06 6.02 -3.38
CA VAL A 206 -13.64 4.96 -2.47
C VAL A 206 -13.71 3.68 -3.27
N GLY A 207 -12.64 3.40 -4.01
CA GLY A 207 -12.32 2.05 -4.34
C GLY A 207 -12.11 1.35 -3.00
N THR A 208 -12.66 0.17 -2.86
CA THR A 208 -12.59 -0.71 -1.69
C THR A 208 -11.15 -1.18 -1.39
N HIS A 209 -10.18 -0.29 -1.42
CA HIS A 209 -8.77 -0.56 -1.22
C HIS A 209 -8.42 -0.19 0.21
N GLY A 210 -8.06 -1.17 1.01
CA GLY A 210 -7.33 -0.96 2.25
C GLY A 210 -8.10 -0.92 3.56
N LEU A 211 -9.34 -1.43 3.66
CA LEU A 211 -10.08 -1.51 4.93
C LEU A 211 -10.21 -2.92 5.49
N PHE A 212 -9.35 -3.86 5.13
CA PHE A 212 -9.41 -5.18 5.74
C PHE A 212 -8.23 -5.41 6.68
N ALA A 213 -8.58 -5.23 7.91
CA ALA A 213 -7.91 -5.51 9.17
C ALA A 213 -6.68 -6.42 9.05
N VAL A 214 -5.58 -5.87 9.45
CA VAL A 214 -4.55 -6.64 10.13
C VAL A 214 -5.17 -7.07 11.48
N ASP A 215 -5.46 -8.35 11.66
CA ASP A 215 -5.66 -8.89 13.01
C ASP A 215 -4.36 -8.61 13.77
N ASP A 216 -4.45 -7.88 14.86
CA ASP A 216 -3.35 -7.68 15.80
C ASP A 216 -2.88 -9.07 16.26
N PRO A 217 -1.60 -9.45 16.04
CA PRO A 217 -1.11 -10.77 16.43
C PRO A 217 -1.12 -11.00 17.95
N ASP A 218 -1.45 -9.99 18.77
CA ASP A 218 -1.48 -10.04 20.23
C ASP A 218 -2.89 -9.98 20.84
N GLN A 219 -3.98 -10.21 20.03
CA GLN A 219 -5.35 -10.39 20.54
C GLN A 219 -5.97 -11.70 20.09
#